data_31f45d41631f48b5dc45c7ebec840d2c
#
_entry.id   31f45d41631f48b5dc45c7ebec840d2c
#
_cell.length_a   1.000
_cell.length_b   1.000
_cell.length_c   1.000
_cell.angle_alpha   90.00
_cell.angle_beta   90.00
_cell.angle_gamma   90.00
#
_symmetry.space_group_name_H-M   'P 1'
#
loop_
_entity.id
_entity.type
_entity.pdbx_description
1 polymer ?
#
loop_
_entity_poly.entity_id
_entity_poly.type
_entity_poly.pdbx_seq_one_letter_code
_entity_poly.pdbx_strand_id
1 'polypeptide(L)'
;MAAAKEGIKQKVRGWSHHDSADLYGIDDWGNGYFRINKKGEVTVRLNDEDGGKKDISLCDLLEGLKERGTTVPVLFRFRDLLRSRIAELNDSFRKAIKEADYQGKYQGVYPIKVNQQRQVVEEIAEFGTKYDYGLEAGSKPELIAAMAHMHNPNAYLICNGYKDDEFIDLALTAQKMGLNIFIVLEMPSELDVILERARRMDIRPNLGVRIKLAAKGSGLWQESAGDKSVFGLNAAQVVDVVDKLKQVDALDCLKLLHYHQGSQIPNISVVREGLTEAARIYVDLVKEGAPLGTLDMGGGLAVDYDGSKTNFHSSCNYSIAEFARDVVEVVGDMCTKYEVPHPTLVTESGRAVVAYYSV
;
A
#
# COMPACT_ATOMS: atom_id res chain seq x y z
N MET A 1 -27.76 -44.24 49.57
CA MET A 1 -26.96 -43.01 49.60
C MET A 1 -25.48 -43.25 49.39
N ALA A 2 -25.06 -43.88 48.24
CA ALA A 2 -23.68 -44.15 47.93
C ALA A 2 -23.30 -43.89 46.43
N ALA A 3 -24.18 -43.19 45.69
CA ALA A 3 -24.03 -42.97 44.24
C ALA A 3 -23.79 -41.50 43.82
N ALA A 4 -23.32 -40.66 44.74
CA ALA A 4 -23.21 -39.22 44.51
C ALA A 4 -21.82 -38.63 44.75
N LYS A 5 -20.73 -39.46 44.67
CA LYS A 5 -19.34 -38.97 44.83
C LYS A 5 -18.38 -39.36 43.72
N GLU A 6 -18.84 -39.78 42.55
CA GLU A 6 -18.03 -39.90 41.32
C GLU A 6 -18.16 -38.69 40.42
N GLY A 7 -18.45 -37.53 41.01
CA GLY A 7 -18.48 -36.27 40.34
C GLY A 7 -17.06 -35.66 40.18
N ILE A 8 -16.62 -35.63 38.95
CA ILE A 8 -15.72 -34.59 38.39
C ILE A 8 -14.36 -34.51 39.10
N LYS A 9 -13.52 -35.49 38.95
CA LYS A 9 -12.09 -35.24 38.78
C LYS A 9 -11.88 -34.84 37.30
N GLN A 10 -12.35 -33.68 36.87
CA GLN A 10 -11.74 -33.01 35.73
C GLN A 10 -10.24 -32.89 36.13
N LYS A 11 -9.37 -33.66 35.48
CA LYS A 11 -7.92 -33.44 35.55
C LYS A 11 -7.76 -31.98 35.14
N VAL A 12 -7.42 -31.10 36.06
CA VAL A 12 -6.98 -29.75 35.75
C VAL A 12 -5.74 -29.97 34.90
N ARG A 13 -5.92 -29.86 33.58
CA ARG A 13 -4.82 -29.91 32.63
C ARG A 13 -3.89 -28.79 33.00
N GLY A 14 -2.61 -29.07 33.22
CA GLY A 14 -1.63 -28.01 33.50
C GLY A 14 -1.59 -27.04 32.32
N TRP A 15 -1.37 -25.75 32.64
CA TRP A 15 -1.21 -24.68 31.62
C TRP A 15 -0.06 -25.02 30.69
N SER A 16 -0.24 -24.80 29.40
CA SER A 16 0.73 -25.06 28.35
C SER A 16 0.99 -23.80 27.50
N HIS A 17 2.04 -23.84 26.70
CA HIS A 17 2.31 -22.78 25.73
C HIS A 17 1.21 -22.62 24.67
N HIS A 18 0.44 -23.67 24.37
CA HIS A 18 -0.74 -23.59 23.51
C HIS A 18 -1.86 -22.80 24.17
N ASP A 19 -2.11 -23.01 25.48
CA ASP A 19 -3.12 -22.22 26.20
C ASP A 19 -2.73 -20.75 26.24
N SER A 20 -1.43 -20.43 26.28
CA SER A 20 -0.93 -19.05 26.14
C SER A 20 -1.15 -18.51 24.72
N ALA A 21 -0.86 -19.30 23.67
CA ALA A 21 -1.07 -18.89 22.29
C ALA A 21 -2.54 -18.59 22.02
N ASP A 22 -3.45 -19.43 22.50
CA ASP A 22 -4.90 -19.28 22.38
C ASP A 22 -5.38 -18.04 23.17
N LEU A 23 -4.92 -17.87 24.44
CA LEU A 23 -5.33 -16.74 25.28
C LEU A 23 -4.95 -15.38 24.68
N TYR A 24 -3.76 -15.28 24.10
CA TYR A 24 -3.26 -14.03 23.51
C TYR A 24 -3.57 -13.92 22.02
N GLY A 25 -4.18 -14.92 21.40
CA GLY A 25 -4.53 -14.96 19.98
C GLY A 25 -3.33 -14.77 19.04
N ILE A 26 -2.11 -15.18 19.48
CA ILE A 26 -0.87 -14.84 18.76
C ILE A 26 -0.78 -15.52 17.40
N ASP A 27 -1.37 -16.70 17.25
CA ASP A 27 -1.40 -17.43 15.98
C ASP A 27 -2.32 -16.76 14.95
N ASP A 28 -3.30 -15.95 15.42
CA ASP A 28 -4.23 -15.19 14.58
C ASP A 28 -3.63 -13.86 14.15
N TRP A 29 -3.36 -12.94 15.10
CA TRP A 29 -2.84 -11.61 14.76
C TRP A 29 -1.36 -11.60 14.35
N GLY A 30 -0.59 -12.59 14.79
CA GLY A 30 0.85 -12.68 14.51
C GLY A 30 1.19 -12.99 13.06
N ASN A 31 0.19 -13.30 12.23
CA ASN A 31 0.33 -13.56 10.79
C ASN A 31 1.47 -14.52 10.43
N GLY A 32 1.73 -15.52 11.32
CA GLY A 32 2.82 -16.48 11.19
C GLY A 32 4.22 -15.93 11.46
N TYR A 33 4.37 -14.64 11.71
CA TYR A 33 5.64 -14.01 12.10
C TYR A 33 5.92 -14.14 13.59
N PHE A 34 4.87 -14.11 14.43
CA PHE A 34 4.99 -14.22 15.88
C PHE A 34 4.38 -15.52 16.37
N ARG A 35 5.03 -16.16 17.36
CA ARG A 35 4.60 -17.43 17.94
C ARG A 35 5.01 -17.52 19.39
N ILE A 36 4.43 -18.49 20.13
CA ILE A 36 4.89 -18.87 21.47
C ILE A 36 5.64 -20.19 21.38
N ASN A 37 6.88 -20.20 21.85
CA ASN A 37 7.72 -21.42 21.89
C ASN A 37 7.35 -22.32 23.08
N LYS A 38 7.96 -23.53 23.16
CA LYS A 38 7.71 -24.49 24.23
C LYS A 38 8.08 -23.99 25.63
N LYS A 39 8.89 -22.94 25.75
CA LYS A 39 9.24 -22.29 27.02
C LYS A 39 8.22 -21.23 27.45
N GLY A 40 7.22 -20.93 26.60
CA GLY A 40 6.24 -19.87 26.84
C GLY A 40 6.73 -18.47 26.42
N GLU A 41 7.78 -18.36 25.63
CA GLU A 41 8.37 -17.12 25.17
C GLU A 41 7.84 -16.74 23.79
N VAL A 42 7.64 -15.45 23.55
CA VAL A 42 7.32 -14.94 22.22
C VAL A 42 8.55 -15.03 21.33
N THR A 43 8.38 -15.63 20.16
CA THR A 43 9.41 -15.73 19.13
C THR A 43 9.00 -15.00 17.86
N VAL A 44 10.01 -14.48 17.15
CA VAL A 44 9.85 -13.92 15.80
C VAL A 44 10.42 -14.91 14.80
N ARG A 45 9.64 -15.24 13.78
CA ARG A 45 10.05 -16.12 12.69
C ARG A 45 10.63 -15.31 11.54
N LEU A 46 11.91 -15.50 11.30
CA LEU A 46 12.65 -14.88 10.19
C LEU A 46 13.04 -15.92 9.15
N ASN A 47 13.30 -15.48 7.93
CA ASN A 47 13.93 -16.32 6.92
C ASN A 47 15.45 -16.38 7.21
N ASP A 48 16.04 -17.55 7.11
CA ASP A 48 17.50 -17.68 7.18
C ASP A 48 18.15 -17.53 5.79
N GLU A 49 19.47 -17.46 5.76
CA GLU A 49 20.25 -17.26 4.52
C GLU A 49 20.10 -18.44 3.54
N ASP A 50 19.78 -19.62 4.02
CA ASP A 50 19.60 -20.85 3.24
C ASP A 50 18.14 -21.04 2.78
N GLY A 51 17.26 -20.06 3.02
CA GLY A 51 15.83 -20.12 2.69
C GLY A 51 14.98 -20.92 3.68
N GLY A 52 15.56 -21.36 4.80
CA GLY A 52 14.85 -21.93 5.94
C GLY A 52 14.14 -20.85 6.78
N LYS A 53 13.48 -21.30 7.84
CA LYS A 53 12.85 -20.41 8.83
C LYS A 53 13.49 -20.59 10.18
N LYS A 54 13.87 -19.51 10.85
CA LYS A 54 14.46 -19.48 12.16
C LYS A 54 13.58 -18.70 13.12
N ASP A 55 13.23 -19.32 14.24
CA ASP A 55 12.50 -18.66 15.33
C ASP A 55 13.53 -18.08 16.35
N ILE A 56 13.42 -16.77 16.62
CA ILE A 56 14.29 -16.05 17.56
C ILE A 56 13.44 -15.62 18.76
N SER A 57 13.83 -16.02 19.98
CA SER A 57 13.16 -15.59 21.21
C SER A 57 13.41 -14.11 21.50
N LEU A 58 12.34 -13.35 21.77
CA LEU A 58 12.45 -11.97 22.22
C LEU A 58 13.12 -11.88 23.60
N CYS A 59 12.96 -12.91 24.46
CA CYS A 59 13.63 -12.99 25.75
C CYS A 59 15.15 -13.12 25.57
N ASP A 60 15.62 -14.00 24.68
CA ASP A 60 17.04 -14.18 24.39
C ASP A 60 17.66 -12.86 23.84
N LEU A 61 16.92 -12.13 22.98
CA LEU A 61 17.36 -10.82 22.49
C LEU A 61 17.50 -9.80 23.61
N LEU A 62 16.53 -9.75 24.54
CA LEU A 62 16.57 -8.85 25.69
C LEU A 62 17.73 -9.18 26.65
N GLU A 63 17.98 -10.46 26.90
CA GLU A 63 19.12 -10.88 27.72
C GLU A 63 20.45 -10.46 27.11
N GLY A 64 20.63 -10.72 25.82
CA GLY A 64 21.83 -10.28 25.09
C GLY A 64 22.02 -8.75 25.06
N LEU A 65 20.95 -7.97 25.10
CA LEU A 65 21.04 -6.50 25.24
C LEU A 65 21.44 -6.09 26.64
N LYS A 66 20.89 -6.71 27.68
CA LYS A 66 21.26 -6.47 29.09
C LYS A 66 22.73 -6.75 29.33
N GLU A 67 23.27 -7.86 28.79
CA GLU A 67 24.71 -8.18 28.87
C GLU A 67 25.59 -7.10 28.24
N ARG A 68 25.08 -6.37 27.25
CA ARG A 68 25.74 -5.23 26.58
C ARG A 68 25.49 -3.89 27.28
N GLY A 69 24.84 -3.90 28.45
CA GLY A 69 24.54 -2.69 29.22
C GLY A 69 23.33 -1.86 28.69
N THR A 70 22.54 -2.39 27.77
CA THR A 70 21.33 -1.73 27.29
C THR A 70 20.16 -2.01 28.23
N THR A 71 19.38 -0.97 28.55
CA THR A 71 18.21 -1.08 29.43
C THR A 71 16.90 -0.97 28.61
N VAL A 72 15.81 -1.51 29.15
CA VAL A 72 14.47 -1.34 28.61
C VAL A 72 13.91 0.05 28.95
N PRO A 73 12.99 0.64 28.14
CA PRO A 73 12.30 0.02 27.00
C PRO A 73 13.16 -0.03 25.73
N VAL A 74 12.92 -1.06 24.89
CA VAL A 74 13.63 -1.29 23.64
C VAL A 74 12.62 -1.53 22.52
N LEU A 75 12.86 -0.97 21.35
CA LEU A 75 12.10 -1.23 20.14
C LEU A 75 12.94 -2.10 19.19
N PHE A 76 12.53 -3.34 19.00
CA PHE A 76 13.11 -4.23 17.99
C PHE A 76 12.52 -3.94 16.61
N ARG A 77 13.36 -3.99 15.57
CA ARG A 77 12.95 -3.88 14.18
C ARG A 77 13.54 -5.04 13.38
N PHE A 78 12.68 -5.73 12.64
CA PHE A 78 13.03 -6.92 11.87
C PHE A 78 12.94 -6.62 10.37
N ARG A 79 14.08 -6.35 9.74
CA ARG A 79 14.17 -6.03 8.30
C ARG A 79 13.53 -7.10 7.42
N ASP A 80 13.71 -8.38 7.77
CA ASP A 80 13.15 -9.49 7.01
C ASP A 80 11.63 -9.48 6.95
N LEU A 81 10.95 -8.92 7.97
CA LEU A 81 9.50 -8.78 7.93
C LEU A 81 9.06 -7.73 6.89
N LEU A 82 9.79 -6.62 6.73
CA LEU A 82 9.54 -5.68 5.64
C LEU A 82 9.69 -6.36 4.28
N ARG A 83 10.79 -7.10 4.09
CA ARG A 83 11.08 -7.86 2.87
C ARG A 83 9.99 -8.87 2.56
N SER A 84 9.58 -9.62 3.58
CA SER A 84 8.52 -10.63 3.45
C SER A 84 7.19 -10.00 3.03
N ARG A 85 6.81 -8.86 3.59
CA ARG A 85 5.56 -8.15 3.24
C ARG A 85 5.58 -7.60 1.82
N ILE A 86 6.69 -7.01 1.39
CA ILE A 86 6.85 -6.55 0.00
C ILE A 86 6.78 -7.73 -0.97
N ALA A 87 7.45 -8.84 -0.65
CA ALA A 87 7.41 -10.04 -1.47
C ALA A 87 5.99 -10.61 -1.58
N GLU A 88 5.31 -10.80 -0.45
CA GLU A 88 3.95 -11.34 -0.39
C GLU A 88 2.96 -10.52 -1.23
N LEU A 89 3.04 -9.18 -1.14
CA LEU A 89 2.18 -8.30 -1.90
C LEU A 89 2.43 -8.44 -3.41
N ASN A 90 3.70 -8.36 -3.83
CA ASN A 90 4.07 -8.46 -5.24
C ASN A 90 3.79 -9.86 -5.83
N ASP A 91 4.09 -10.91 -5.10
CA ASP A 91 3.88 -12.29 -5.57
C ASP A 91 2.39 -12.62 -5.66
N SER A 92 1.55 -12.08 -4.75
CA SER A 92 0.09 -12.20 -4.83
C SER A 92 -0.46 -11.56 -6.11
N PHE A 93 -0.03 -10.34 -6.44
CA PHE A 93 -0.43 -9.69 -7.69
C PHE A 93 0.11 -10.40 -8.92
N ARG A 94 1.38 -10.83 -8.93
CA ARG A 94 1.95 -11.60 -10.04
C ARG A 94 1.17 -12.89 -10.31
N LYS A 95 0.77 -13.57 -9.23
CA LYS A 95 -0.05 -14.78 -9.32
C LYS A 95 -1.43 -14.47 -9.90
N ALA A 96 -2.13 -13.46 -9.38
CA ALA A 96 -3.45 -13.05 -9.87
C ALA A 96 -3.41 -12.62 -11.33
N ILE A 97 -2.43 -11.81 -11.74
CA ILE A 97 -2.19 -11.39 -13.13
C ILE A 97 -2.04 -12.60 -14.06
N LYS A 98 -1.25 -13.59 -13.65
CA LYS A 98 -1.04 -14.80 -14.44
C LYS A 98 -2.31 -15.66 -14.54
N GLU A 99 -3.05 -15.81 -13.45
CA GLU A 99 -4.27 -16.61 -13.39
C GLU A 99 -5.41 -16.01 -14.21
N ALA A 100 -5.50 -14.67 -14.26
CA ALA A 100 -6.53 -13.94 -15.01
C ALA A 100 -6.12 -13.56 -16.45
N ASP A 101 -4.95 -13.98 -16.92
CA ASP A 101 -4.37 -13.54 -18.22
C ASP A 101 -4.39 -12.01 -18.40
N TYR A 102 -4.15 -11.28 -17.33
CA TYR A 102 -4.16 -9.83 -17.33
C TYR A 102 -2.96 -9.28 -18.10
N GLN A 103 -3.20 -8.33 -19.02
CA GLN A 103 -2.18 -7.85 -19.95
C GLN A 103 -1.32 -6.69 -19.41
N GLY A 104 -1.67 -6.17 -18.24
CA GLY A 104 -0.90 -5.11 -17.56
C GLY A 104 0.09 -5.67 -16.55
N LYS A 105 0.67 -4.77 -15.75
CA LYS A 105 1.64 -5.08 -14.68
C LYS A 105 1.08 -4.68 -13.32
N TYR A 106 1.81 -5.06 -12.26
CA TYR A 106 1.64 -4.50 -10.93
C TYR A 106 2.94 -3.85 -10.48
N GLN A 107 2.84 -2.67 -9.88
CA GLN A 107 3.93 -1.98 -9.18
C GLN A 107 3.43 -1.48 -7.83
N GLY A 108 4.03 -1.99 -6.74
CA GLY A 108 3.77 -1.46 -5.41
C GLY A 108 4.51 -0.13 -5.21
N VAL A 109 3.92 0.74 -4.41
CA VAL A 109 4.51 2.03 -4.02
C VAL A 109 4.40 2.20 -2.51
N TYR A 110 5.45 2.66 -1.87
CA TYR A 110 5.47 2.91 -0.44
C TYR A 110 5.31 4.39 -0.13
N PRO A 111 4.23 4.80 0.56
CA PRO A 111 4.06 6.17 0.99
C PRO A 111 4.97 6.49 2.18
N ILE A 112 5.92 7.40 1.97
CA ILE A 112 6.95 7.74 2.98
C ILE A 112 6.33 8.23 4.28
N LYS A 113 5.22 8.96 4.23
CA LYS A 113 4.49 9.48 5.41
C LYS A 113 4.15 8.44 6.47
N VAL A 114 4.01 7.17 6.07
CA VAL A 114 3.64 6.08 7.00
C VAL A 114 4.75 5.78 7.98
N ASN A 115 5.99 5.73 7.52
CA ASN A 115 7.20 5.70 8.36
C ASN A 115 8.39 6.21 7.55
N GLN A 116 8.77 7.47 7.79
CA GLN A 116 9.84 8.17 7.09
C GLN A 116 11.23 7.96 7.69
N GLN A 117 11.39 7.02 8.62
CA GLN A 117 12.72 6.71 9.15
C GLN A 117 13.63 6.24 8.03
N ARG A 118 14.83 6.83 7.96
CA ARG A 118 15.81 6.58 6.90
C ARG A 118 16.02 5.08 6.65
N GLN A 119 16.30 4.30 7.71
CA GLN A 119 16.56 2.87 7.61
C GLN A 119 15.36 2.05 7.10
N VAL A 120 14.13 2.56 7.27
CA VAL A 120 12.92 1.90 6.72
C VAL A 120 12.80 2.19 5.23
N VAL A 121 12.98 3.44 4.84
CA VAL A 121 12.89 3.86 3.43
C VAL A 121 14.02 3.23 2.61
N GLU A 122 15.26 3.22 3.13
CA GLU A 122 16.41 2.54 2.51
C GLU A 122 16.12 1.06 2.28
N GLU A 123 15.68 0.34 3.30
CA GLU A 123 15.39 -1.09 3.20
C GLU A 123 14.31 -1.40 2.17
N ILE A 124 13.24 -0.58 2.14
CA ILE A 124 12.15 -0.75 1.18
C ILE A 124 12.63 -0.46 -0.25
N ALA A 125 13.40 0.60 -0.46
CA ALA A 125 13.92 0.96 -1.77
C ALA A 125 14.94 -0.08 -2.29
N GLU A 126 15.89 -0.51 -1.45
CA GLU A 126 16.89 -1.52 -1.82
C GLU A 126 16.25 -2.87 -2.16
N PHE A 127 15.47 -3.42 -1.23
CA PHE A 127 14.83 -4.72 -1.43
C PHE A 127 13.78 -4.68 -2.53
N GLY A 128 13.06 -3.56 -2.63
CA GLY A 128 12.02 -3.32 -3.62
C GLY A 128 12.53 -3.25 -5.06
N THR A 129 13.82 -3.03 -5.28
CA THR A 129 14.42 -2.90 -6.63
C THR A 129 14.06 -4.06 -7.55
N LYS A 130 14.06 -5.29 -7.05
CA LYS A 130 13.71 -6.49 -7.85
C LYS A 130 12.22 -6.57 -8.27
N TYR A 131 11.39 -5.71 -7.70
CA TYR A 131 9.95 -5.61 -7.99
C TYR A 131 9.58 -4.29 -8.69
N ASP A 132 10.56 -3.44 -9.00
CA ASP A 132 10.34 -2.06 -9.42
C ASP A 132 9.47 -1.29 -8.40
N TYR A 133 9.64 -1.58 -7.11
CA TYR A 133 8.84 -1.02 -6.03
C TYR A 133 9.16 0.46 -5.84
N GLY A 134 8.12 1.30 -5.89
CA GLY A 134 8.27 2.75 -5.89
C GLY A 134 8.08 3.40 -4.52
N LEU A 135 8.14 4.72 -4.52
CA LEU A 135 7.88 5.57 -3.36
C LEU A 135 6.78 6.60 -3.69
N GLU A 136 6.01 7.01 -2.67
CA GLU A 136 5.08 8.15 -2.76
C GLU A 136 5.53 9.25 -1.82
N ALA A 137 5.44 10.48 -2.29
CA ALA A 137 5.75 11.70 -1.58
C ALA A 137 4.59 12.69 -1.66
N GLY A 138 4.04 13.07 -0.51
CA GLY A 138 2.96 14.05 -0.39
C GLY A 138 3.42 15.45 0.04
N SER A 139 4.74 15.66 0.16
CA SER A 139 5.33 16.95 0.57
C SER A 139 6.75 17.12 0.01
N LYS A 140 7.25 18.36 -0.04
CA LYS A 140 8.63 18.64 -0.49
C LYS A 140 9.70 17.85 0.28
N PRO A 141 9.71 17.81 1.62
CA PRO A 141 10.69 17.01 2.35
C PRO A 141 10.63 15.52 2.01
N GLU A 142 9.43 14.97 1.81
CA GLU A 142 9.25 13.57 1.39
C GLU A 142 9.78 13.34 -0.02
N LEU A 143 9.55 14.28 -0.96
CA LEU A 143 10.08 14.20 -2.31
C LEU A 143 11.61 14.20 -2.31
N ILE A 144 12.25 15.07 -1.53
CA ILE A 144 13.71 15.12 -1.38
C ILE A 144 14.22 13.78 -0.82
N ALA A 145 13.56 13.25 0.21
CA ALA A 145 13.92 11.95 0.78
C ALA A 145 13.76 10.81 -0.24
N ALA A 146 12.65 10.81 -1.00
CA ALA A 146 12.43 9.82 -2.06
C ALA A 146 13.51 9.88 -3.14
N MET A 147 13.83 11.06 -3.64
CA MET A 147 14.90 11.26 -4.64
C MET A 147 16.26 10.75 -4.15
N ALA A 148 16.55 10.88 -2.84
CA ALA A 148 17.81 10.41 -2.26
C ALA A 148 17.93 8.88 -2.20
N HIS A 149 16.81 8.14 -2.20
CA HIS A 149 16.78 6.68 -2.06
C HIS A 149 16.33 5.94 -3.32
N MET A 150 15.72 6.63 -4.30
CA MET A 150 15.27 6.04 -5.54
C MET A 150 16.41 5.94 -6.55
N HIS A 151 16.90 4.71 -6.79
CA HIS A 151 17.96 4.44 -7.74
C HIS A 151 17.50 3.60 -8.95
N ASN A 152 16.30 3.02 -8.87
CA ASN A 152 15.73 2.23 -9.94
C ASN A 152 14.89 3.14 -10.88
N PRO A 153 15.29 3.34 -12.14
CA PRO A 153 14.57 4.22 -13.07
C PRO A 153 13.21 3.65 -13.51
N ASN A 154 12.96 2.36 -13.27
CA ASN A 154 11.67 1.73 -13.60
C ASN A 154 10.64 1.91 -12.48
N ALA A 155 11.09 2.15 -11.26
CA ALA A 155 10.21 2.32 -10.11
C ALA A 155 9.50 3.67 -10.16
N TYR A 156 8.22 3.69 -9.79
CA TYR A 156 7.41 4.91 -9.81
C TYR A 156 7.70 5.79 -8.59
N LEU A 157 7.81 7.08 -8.83
CA LEU A 157 7.78 8.11 -7.79
C LEU A 157 6.49 8.92 -7.95
N ILE A 158 5.54 8.68 -7.05
CA ILE A 158 4.22 9.31 -7.10
C ILE A 158 4.23 10.56 -6.21
N CYS A 159 3.90 11.71 -6.80
CA CYS A 159 3.79 13.00 -6.11
C CYS A 159 2.33 13.36 -5.88
N ASN A 160 1.83 13.02 -4.68
CA ASN A 160 0.51 13.40 -4.18
C ASN A 160 0.55 14.70 -3.37
N GLY A 161 -0.56 15.04 -2.72
CA GLY A 161 -0.68 16.22 -1.88
C GLY A 161 -0.71 17.55 -2.66
N TYR A 162 -0.96 18.63 -1.95
CA TYR A 162 -0.94 19.98 -2.55
C TYR A 162 0.48 20.41 -2.89
N LYS A 163 0.63 21.01 -4.08
CA LYS A 163 1.94 21.35 -4.63
C LYS A 163 2.06 22.84 -4.83
N ASP A 164 3.09 23.43 -4.26
CA ASP A 164 3.53 24.76 -4.61
C ASP A 164 4.58 24.72 -5.76
N ASP A 165 4.99 25.88 -6.18
CA ASP A 165 5.93 26.07 -7.27
C ASP A 165 7.23 25.29 -7.07
N GLU A 166 7.78 25.30 -5.84
CA GLU A 166 9.04 24.63 -5.53
C GLU A 166 8.90 23.10 -5.55
N PHE A 167 7.76 22.57 -5.09
CA PHE A 167 7.47 21.14 -5.19
C PHE A 167 7.43 20.69 -6.66
N ILE A 168 6.75 21.48 -7.50
CA ILE A 168 6.61 21.19 -8.93
C ILE A 168 7.99 21.26 -9.61
N ASP A 169 8.80 22.28 -9.34
CA ASP A 169 10.15 22.42 -9.88
C ASP A 169 11.04 21.24 -9.49
N LEU A 170 10.96 20.76 -8.24
CA LEU A 170 11.68 19.57 -7.78
C LEU A 170 11.23 18.30 -8.50
N ALA A 171 9.92 18.11 -8.67
CA ALA A 171 9.35 16.96 -9.37
C ALA A 171 9.78 16.93 -10.84
N LEU A 172 9.70 18.07 -11.54
CA LEU A 172 10.16 18.18 -12.92
C LEU A 172 11.67 17.99 -13.05
N THR A 173 12.45 18.47 -12.07
CA THR A 173 13.90 18.22 -12.02
C THR A 173 14.18 16.73 -11.84
N ALA A 174 13.47 16.05 -10.96
CA ALA A 174 13.60 14.60 -10.77
C ALA A 174 13.28 13.83 -12.06
N GLN A 175 12.25 14.24 -12.80
CA GLN A 175 11.94 13.66 -14.12
C GLN A 175 13.10 13.89 -15.12
N LYS A 176 13.68 15.09 -15.13
CA LYS A 176 14.83 15.42 -15.99
C LYS A 176 16.08 14.61 -15.64
N MET A 177 16.23 14.24 -14.37
CA MET A 177 17.30 13.35 -13.90
C MET A 177 17.08 11.87 -14.27
N GLY A 178 15.93 11.54 -14.87
CA GLY A 178 15.60 10.18 -15.32
C GLY A 178 14.78 9.35 -14.36
N LEU A 179 14.24 9.93 -13.28
CA LEU A 179 13.30 9.25 -12.41
C LEU A 179 11.92 9.15 -13.08
N ASN A 180 11.26 8.01 -12.89
CA ASN A 180 9.92 7.77 -13.41
C ASN A 180 8.87 8.36 -12.46
N ILE A 181 8.68 9.67 -12.56
CA ILE A 181 7.86 10.45 -11.64
C ILE A 181 6.49 10.78 -12.25
N PHE A 182 5.45 10.78 -11.42
CA PHE A 182 4.10 11.24 -11.75
C PHE A 182 3.69 12.37 -10.81
N ILE A 183 3.24 13.49 -11.39
CA ILE A 183 2.69 14.62 -10.63
C ILE A 183 1.18 14.49 -10.65
N VAL A 184 0.58 14.11 -9.51
CA VAL A 184 -0.85 13.83 -9.38
C VAL A 184 -1.60 15.08 -9.00
N LEU A 185 -2.53 15.53 -9.84
CA LEU A 185 -3.40 16.69 -9.59
C LEU A 185 -4.37 16.41 -8.44
N GLU A 186 -4.28 17.18 -7.38
CA GLU A 186 -5.19 17.18 -6.23
C GLU A 186 -6.24 18.32 -6.33
N MET A 187 -5.93 19.37 -7.12
CA MET A 187 -6.78 20.52 -7.38
C MET A 187 -6.66 20.98 -8.84
N PRO A 188 -7.75 21.50 -9.44
CA PRO A 188 -7.70 21.98 -10.83
C PRO A 188 -6.67 23.10 -11.07
N SER A 189 -6.43 23.95 -10.06
CA SER A 189 -5.49 25.08 -10.15
C SER A 189 -4.02 24.66 -10.30
N GLU A 190 -3.66 23.43 -9.91
CA GLU A 190 -2.29 22.92 -10.03
C GLU A 190 -1.89 22.75 -11.51
N LEU A 191 -2.85 22.44 -12.40
CA LEU A 191 -2.57 22.16 -13.81
C LEU A 191 -1.86 23.34 -14.48
N ASP A 192 -2.33 24.57 -14.28
CA ASP A 192 -1.74 25.75 -14.89
C ASP A 192 -0.29 25.96 -14.47
N VAL A 193 -0.05 25.82 -13.17
CA VAL A 193 1.29 25.97 -12.60
C VAL A 193 2.23 24.91 -13.14
N ILE A 194 1.78 23.65 -13.19
CA ILE A 194 2.61 22.54 -13.70
C ILE A 194 2.95 22.76 -15.18
N LEU A 195 1.97 23.11 -16.02
CA LEU A 195 2.20 23.32 -17.45
C LEU A 195 3.11 24.52 -17.71
N GLU A 196 2.97 25.62 -16.95
CA GLU A 196 3.84 26.77 -17.06
C GLU A 196 5.30 26.42 -16.70
N ARG A 197 5.50 25.72 -15.56
CA ARG A 197 6.82 25.30 -15.09
C ARG A 197 7.46 24.29 -16.06
N ALA A 198 6.69 23.31 -16.50
CA ALA A 198 7.15 22.30 -17.46
C ALA A 198 7.61 22.95 -18.78
N ARG A 199 6.85 23.93 -19.29
CA ARG A 199 7.25 24.68 -20.49
C ARG A 199 8.55 25.46 -20.29
N ARG A 200 8.75 26.11 -19.13
CA ARG A 200 9.98 26.84 -18.80
C ARG A 200 11.21 25.93 -18.75
N MET A 201 11.01 24.68 -18.32
CA MET A 201 12.07 23.68 -18.18
C MET A 201 12.27 22.81 -19.44
N ASP A 202 11.44 23.02 -20.48
CA ASP A 202 11.38 22.21 -21.69
C ASP A 202 11.18 20.72 -21.40
N ILE A 203 10.13 20.39 -20.61
CA ILE A 203 9.78 19.04 -20.17
C ILE A 203 8.31 18.77 -20.49
N ARG A 204 8.00 17.55 -20.97
CA ARG A 204 6.64 17.00 -21.02
C ARG A 204 6.40 16.25 -19.68
N PRO A 205 5.58 16.77 -18.76
CA PRO A 205 5.40 16.16 -17.44
C PRO A 205 4.58 14.86 -17.54
N ASN A 206 4.87 13.87 -16.69
CA ASN A 206 3.95 12.76 -16.49
C ASN A 206 2.90 13.19 -15.46
N LEU A 207 1.67 13.38 -15.90
CA LEU A 207 0.56 13.82 -15.07
C LEU A 207 -0.28 12.63 -14.60
N GLY A 208 -0.74 12.71 -13.37
CA GLY A 208 -1.84 11.94 -12.84
C GLY A 208 -3.01 12.84 -12.48
N VAL A 209 -4.20 12.31 -12.43
CA VAL A 209 -5.37 12.99 -11.87
C VAL A 209 -5.96 12.14 -10.75
N ARG A 210 -6.15 12.75 -9.57
CA ARG A 210 -6.86 12.11 -8.46
C ARG A 210 -8.34 12.41 -8.54
N ILE A 211 -9.15 11.35 -8.55
CA ILE A 211 -10.60 11.45 -8.60
C ILE A 211 -11.22 11.25 -7.21
N LYS A 212 -12.33 11.95 -6.97
CA LYS A 212 -13.24 11.70 -5.87
C LYS A 212 -14.23 10.65 -6.29
N LEU A 213 -14.28 9.51 -5.58
CA LEU A 213 -15.27 8.48 -5.83
C LEU A 213 -16.60 8.85 -5.15
N ALA A 214 -17.73 8.52 -5.80
CA ALA A 214 -19.05 8.60 -5.19
C ALA A 214 -19.27 7.45 -4.20
N ALA A 215 -18.62 6.30 -4.41
CA ALA A 215 -18.62 5.18 -3.49
C ALA A 215 -18.10 5.62 -2.11
N LYS A 216 -18.92 5.37 -1.08
CA LYS A 216 -18.58 5.75 0.28
C LYS A 216 -17.45 4.86 0.81
N GLY A 217 -16.38 5.48 1.26
CA GLY A 217 -15.34 4.79 2.04
C GLY A 217 -15.94 4.16 3.31
N SER A 218 -15.24 3.19 3.89
CA SER A 218 -15.58 2.61 5.19
C SER A 218 -14.45 2.86 6.20
N GLY A 219 -14.79 2.76 7.49
CA GLY A 219 -13.82 2.94 8.57
C GLY A 219 -13.88 4.34 9.22
N LEU A 220 -12.89 4.62 10.09
CA LEU A 220 -12.82 5.86 10.90
C LEU A 220 -12.72 7.16 10.07
N TRP A 221 -12.37 7.09 8.80
CA TRP A 221 -12.17 8.24 7.91
C TRP A 221 -13.28 8.42 6.87
N GLN A 222 -14.42 7.78 7.07
CA GLN A 222 -15.57 7.82 6.15
C GLN A 222 -16.07 9.25 5.88
N GLU A 223 -15.98 10.15 6.85
CA GLU A 223 -16.44 11.54 6.72
C GLU A 223 -15.53 12.39 5.81
N SER A 224 -14.29 11.97 5.57
CA SER A 224 -13.31 12.66 4.71
C SER A 224 -13.18 12.05 3.31
N ALA A 225 -13.99 11.06 2.99
CA ALA A 225 -14.03 10.40 1.67
C ALA A 225 -15.18 10.95 0.79
N GLY A 226 -15.17 10.60 -0.51
CA GLY A 226 -16.19 11.00 -1.47
C GLY A 226 -16.16 12.51 -1.77
N ASP A 227 -17.31 13.10 -2.10
CA ASP A 227 -17.42 14.52 -2.48
C ASP A 227 -16.96 15.51 -1.41
N LYS A 228 -16.96 15.09 -0.13
CA LYS A 228 -16.48 15.89 1.00
C LYS A 228 -14.96 15.85 1.16
N SER A 229 -14.26 14.99 0.41
CA SER A 229 -12.80 14.96 0.43
C SER A 229 -12.22 16.33 0.06
N VAL A 230 -11.25 16.81 0.84
CA VAL A 230 -10.48 18.01 0.49
C VAL A 230 -9.54 17.77 -0.68
N PHE A 231 -9.21 16.52 -0.97
CA PHE A 231 -8.30 16.09 -2.03
C PHE A 231 -9.04 15.48 -3.20
N GLY A 232 -8.48 15.72 -4.41
CA GLY A 232 -8.97 15.13 -5.65
C GLY A 232 -10.06 15.96 -6.33
N LEU A 233 -10.34 15.63 -7.56
CA LEU A 233 -11.23 16.29 -8.47
C LEU A 233 -12.56 15.53 -8.58
N ASN A 234 -13.67 16.24 -8.69
CA ASN A 234 -14.94 15.65 -9.07
C ASN A 234 -15.01 15.45 -10.59
N ALA A 235 -16.04 14.76 -11.08
CA ALA A 235 -16.16 14.42 -12.50
C ALA A 235 -16.13 15.64 -13.43
N ALA A 236 -16.80 16.74 -13.08
CA ALA A 236 -16.79 17.97 -13.89
C ALA A 236 -15.38 18.57 -13.97
N GLN A 237 -14.67 18.64 -12.85
CA GLN A 237 -13.29 19.13 -12.81
C GLN A 237 -12.31 18.24 -13.61
N VAL A 238 -12.54 16.93 -13.65
CA VAL A 238 -11.74 16.01 -14.49
C VAL A 238 -11.97 16.31 -15.97
N VAL A 239 -13.22 16.54 -16.38
CA VAL A 239 -13.55 16.96 -17.76
C VAL A 239 -12.85 18.26 -18.11
N ASP A 240 -12.92 19.27 -17.22
CA ASP A 240 -12.24 20.56 -17.41
C ASP A 240 -10.71 20.39 -17.60
N VAL A 241 -10.08 19.49 -16.83
CA VAL A 241 -8.65 19.15 -16.95
C VAL A 241 -8.36 18.52 -18.32
N VAL A 242 -9.16 17.55 -18.76
CA VAL A 242 -9.01 16.89 -20.07
C VAL A 242 -9.17 17.89 -21.22
N ASP A 243 -10.21 18.74 -21.17
CA ASP A 243 -10.46 19.73 -22.20
C ASP A 243 -9.32 20.75 -22.28
N LYS A 244 -8.82 21.19 -21.15
CA LYS A 244 -7.68 22.11 -21.09
C LYS A 244 -6.40 21.46 -21.65
N LEU A 245 -6.11 20.21 -21.32
CA LEU A 245 -4.98 19.49 -21.88
C LEU A 245 -5.10 19.31 -23.40
N LYS A 246 -6.32 19.06 -23.93
CA LYS A 246 -6.60 19.03 -25.38
C LYS A 246 -6.33 20.39 -26.02
N GLN A 247 -6.77 21.49 -25.41
CA GLN A 247 -6.60 22.85 -25.93
C GLN A 247 -5.13 23.27 -26.07
N VAL A 248 -4.26 22.78 -25.17
CA VAL A 248 -2.82 23.13 -25.16
C VAL A 248 -1.94 22.04 -25.76
N ASP A 249 -2.53 21.05 -26.45
CA ASP A 249 -1.82 19.90 -27.05
C ASP A 249 -0.92 19.16 -26.05
N ALA A 250 -1.46 18.88 -24.85
CA ALA A 250 -0.75 18.23 -23.76
C ALA A 250 -1.50 17.01 -23.17
N LEU A 251 -2.53 16.49 -23.88
CA LEU A 251 -3.29 15.35 -23.39
C LEU A 251 -2.42 14.09 -23.23
N ASP A 252 -1.37 13.97 -24.04
CA ASP A 252 -0.37 12.88 -23.94
C ASP A 252 0.42 12.87 -22.63
N CYS A 253 0.38 13.97 -21.88
CA CYS A 253 0.96 14.03 -20.53
C CYS A 253 0.12 13.30 -19.47
N LEU A 254 -1.20 13.13 -19.67
CA LEU A 254 -2.10 12.49 -18.70
C LEU A 254 -1.98 10.98 -18.79
N LYS A 255 -1.23 10.36 -17.88
CA LYS A 255 -0.84 8.93 -17.93
C LYS A 255 -1.33 8.10 -16.76
N LEU A 256 -1.79 8.73 -15.68
CA LEU A 256 -2.16 8.05 -14.44
C LEU A 256 -3.52 8.54 -13.94
N LEU A 257 -4.38 7.59 -13.59
CA LEU A 257 -5.59 7.83 -12.80
C LEU A 257 -5.34 7.36 -11.38
N HIS A 258 -5.54 8.23 -10.39
CA HIS A 258 -5.39 7.92 -8.97
C HIS A 258 -6.70 8.10 -8.22
N TYR A 259 -6.94 7.25 -7.24
CA TYR A 259 -7.96 7.46 -6.21
C TYR A 259 -7.47 6.95 -4.85
N HIS A 260 -8.06 7.47 -3.80
CA HIS A 260 -7.79 6.99 -2.44
C HIS A 260 -9.10 6.92 -1.65
N GLN A 261 -9.53 5.69 -1.35
CA GLN A 261 -10.83 5.43 -0.74
C GLN A 261 -10.80 5.51 0.79
N GLY A 262 -9.62 5.51 1.38
CA GLY A 262 -9.44 5.56 2.84
C GLY A 262 -8.26 4.72 3.32
N SER A 263 -8.14 4.59 4.64
CA SER A 263 -7.10 3.79 5.30
C SER A 263 -7.76 2.68 6.10
N GLN A 264 -7.13 1.50 6.16
CA GLN A 264 -7.64 0.36 6.91
C GLN A 264 -9.09 0.01 6.51
N ILE A 265 -9.30 -0.39 5.26
CA ILE A 265 -10.63 -0.75 4.74
C ILE A 265 -10.90 -2.22 5.08
N PRO A 266 -11.75 -2.52 6.08
CA PRO A 266 -11.85 -3.88 6.62
C PRO A 266 -12.67 -4.83 5.76
N ASN A 267 -13.46 -4.30 4.81
CA ASN A 267 -14.39 -5.08 3.99
C ASN A 267 -14.01 -5.03 2.51
N ILE A 268 -13.75 -6.20 1.93
CA ILE A 268 -13.40 -6.34 0.52
C ILE A 268 -14.48 -5.82 -0.44
N SER A 269 -15.77 -5.90 -0.07
CA SER A 269 -16.87 -5.38 -0.90
C SER A 269 -16.74 -3.88 -1.13
N VAL A 270 -16.31 -3.12 -0.10
CA VAL A 270 -16.09 -1.68 -0.21
C VAL A 270 -14.94 -1.37 -1.17
N VAL A 271 -13.86 -2.16 -1.11
CA VAL A 271 -12.75 -2.06 -2.06
C VAL A 271 -13.24 -2.28 -3.50
N ARG A 272 -14.04 -3.33 -3.73
CA ARG A 272 -14.61 -3.65 -5.06
C ARG A 272 -15.51 -2.54 -5.60
N GLU A 273 -16.34 -1.93 -4.76
CA GLU A 273 -17.21 -0.82 -5.16
C GLU A 273 -16.40 0.37 -5.70
N GLY A 274 -15.41 0.84 -4.92
CA GLY A 274 -14.56 1.95 -5.34
C GLY A 274 -13.72 1.62 -6.58
N LEU A 275 -13.18 0.42 -6.64
CA LEU A 275 -12.41 -0.05 -7.78
C LEU A 275 -13.27 -0.12 -9.06
N THR A 276 -14.51 -0.58 -8.96
CA THR A 276 -15.45 -0.65 -10.10
C THR A 276 -15.74 0.75 -10.65
N GLU A 277 -15.95 1.73 -9.78
CA GLU A 277 -16.16 3.13 -10.17
C GLU A 277 -14.90 3.70 -10.84
N ALA A 278 -13.74 3.52 -10.23
CA ALA A 278 -12.46 3.99 -10.77
C ALA A 278 -12.13 3.36 -12.13
N ALA A 279 -12.38 2.06 -12.30
CA ALA A 279 -12.17 1.35 -13.57
C ALA A 279 -13.07 1.89 -14.68
N ARG A 280 -14.32 2.28 -14.39
CA ARG A 280 -15.20 2.95 -15.37
C ARG A 280 -14.63 4.29 -15.80
N ILE A 281 -14.22 5.12 -14.84
CA ILE A 281 -13.64 6.43 -15.14
C ILE A 281 -12.33 6.26 -15.95
N TYR A 282 -11.52 5.25 -15.63
CA TYR A 282 -10.33 4.91 -16.42
C TYR A 282 -10.70 4.63 -17.88
N VAL A 283 -11.70 3.77 -18.12
CA VAL A 283 -12.19 3.43 -19.46
C VAL A 283 -12.70 4.67 -20.19
N ASP A 284 -13.48 5.51 -19.53
CA ASP A 284 -14.05 6.73 -20.13
C ASP A 284 -12.94 7.70 -20.54
N LEU A 285 -11.94 7.93 -19.70
CA LEU A 285 -10.81 8.80 -20.00
C LEU A 285 -9.94 8.26 -21.15
N VAL A 286 -9.72 6.94 -21.23
CA VAL A 286 -9.01 6.34 -22.37
C VAL A 286 -9.80 6.55 -23.66
N LYS A 287 -11.12 6.38 -23.64
CA LYS A 287 -11.99 6.64 -24.81
C LYS A 287 -12.03 8.10 -25.22
N GLU A 288 -11.87 9.02 -24.29
CA GLU A 288 -11.70 10.45 -24.55
C GLU A 288 -10.33 10.80 -25.17
N GLY A 289 -9.45 9.82 -25.34
CA GLY A 289 -8.15 9.95 -25.97
C GLY A 289 -7.00 10.20 -25.03
N ALA A 290 -7.20 10.15 -23.70
CA ALA A 290 -6.10 10.21 -22.74
C ALA A 290 -5.29 8.90 -22.79
N PRO A 291 -3.95 8.94 -22.98
CA PRO A 291 -3.13 7.74 -23.07
C PRO A 291 -2.79 7.22 -21.66
N LEU A 292 -3.84 6.98 -20.87
CA LEU A 292 -3.68 6.41 -19.54
C LEU A 292 -3.06 5.02 -19.63
N GLY A 293 -2.00 4.81 -18.88
CA GLY A 293 -1.32 3.51 -18.77
C GLY A 293 -1.21 3.01 -17.34
N THR A 294 -1.70 3.79 -16.36
CA THR A 294 -1.58 3.46 -14.93
C THR A 294 -2.88 3.76 -14.19
N LEU A 295 -3.33 2.80 -13.38
CA LEU A 295 -4.40 2.96 -12.41
C LEU A 295 -3.82 2.78 -11.01
N ASP A 296 -3.74 3.88 -10.26
CA ASP A 296 -3.26 3.91 -8.89
C ASP A 296 -4.44 3.96 -7.92
N MET A 297 -4.58 2.89 -7.16
CA MET A 297 -5.68 2.69 -6.22
C MET A 297 -5.42 3.32 -4.84
N GLY A 298 -4.27 3.99 -4.69
CA GLY A 298 -3.86 4.54 -3.41
C GLY A 298 -3.63 3.47 -2.35
N GLY A 299 -3.83 3.85 -1.10
CA GLY A 299 -3.76 2.95 0.04
C GLY A 299 -5.10 2.31 0.38
N GLY A 300 -5.19 1.80 1.60
CA GLY A 300 -6.44 1.23 2.13
C GLY A 300 -6.37 -0.26 2.44
N LEU A 301 -5.41 -1.00 1.86
CA LEU A 301 -5.17 -2.40 2.20
C LEU A 301 -5.02 -2.56 3.71
N ALA A 302 -5.98 -3.29 4.31
CA ALA A 302 -6.09 -3.41 5.75
C ALA A 302 -5.14 -4.47 6.34
N VAL A 303 -4.89 -4.32 7.63
CA VAL A 303 -4.15 -5.28 8.45
C VAL A 303 -5.10 -5.83 9.52
N ASP A 304 -5.08 -7.13 9.71
CA ASP A 304 -5.83 -7.81 10.74
C ASP A 304 -5.05 -7.76 12.07
N TYR A 305 -5.25 -6.68 12.83
CA TYR A 305 -4.51 -6.45 14.08
C TYR A 305 -4.99 -7.31 15.24
N ASP A 306 -6.25 -7.71 15.24
CA ASP A 306 -6.84 -8.51 16.32
C ASP A 306 -6.97 -10.00 15.98
N GLY A 307 -6.69 -10.37 14.72
CA GLY A 307 -6.73 -11.76 14.26
C GLY A 307 -8.15 -12.31 14.01
N SER A 308 -9.18 -11.46 14.13
CA SER A 308 -10.58 -11.93 14.06
C SER A 308 -11.07 -12.24 12.65
N LYS A 309 -10.36 -11.78 11.62
CA LYS A 309 -10.73 -11.92 10.19
C LYS A 309 -12.15 -11.45 9.90
N THR A 310 -12.54 -10.34 10.50
CA THR A 310 -13.85 -9.73 10.36
C THR A 310 -13.78 -8.36 9.67
N ASN A 311 -14.94 -7.76 9.42
CA ASN A 311 -15.03 -6.38 8.93
C ASN A 311 -14.98 -5.32 10.06
N PHE A 312 -14.45 -5.67 11.22
CA PHE A 312 -14.23 -4.73 12.32
C PHE A 312 -13.08 -3.78 11.99
N HIS A 313 -13.09 -2.57 12.54
CA HIS A 313 -12.12 -1.52 12.16
C HIS A 313 -10.65 -1.86 12.44
N SER A 314 -10.35 -2.79 13.37
CA SER A 314 -9.00 -3.30 13.65
C SER A 314 -8.68 -4.63 12.95
N SER A 315 -9.55 -5.08 12.06
CA SER A 315 -9.41 -6.34 11.33
C SER A 315 -9.62 -6.15 9.83
N CYS A 316 -9.64 -7.25 9.07
CA CYS A 316 -10.11 -7.31 7.70
C CYS A 316 -10.63 -8.71 7.37
N ASN A 317 -11.66 -8.76 6.52
CA ASN A 317 -12.29 -10.01 6.12
C ASN A 317 -11.71 -10.63 4.84
N TYR A 318 -10.49 -10.24 4.46
CA TYR A 318 -9.82 -10.70 3.25
C TYR A 318 -8.30 -10.79 3.45
N SER A 319 -7.67 -11.65 2.66
CA SER A 319 -6.21 -11.80 2.56
C SER A 319 -5.63 -10.89 1.45
N ILE A 320 -4.31 -10.72 1.44
CA ILE A 320 -3.62 -10.02 0.33
C ILE A 320 -3.86 -10.73 -1.00
N ALA A 321 -3.91 -12.06 -1.00
CA ALA A 321 -4.16 -12.83 -2.23
C ALA A 321 -5.57 -12.60 -2.78
N GLU A 322 -6.59 -12.51 -1.92
CA GLU A 322 -7.96 -12.19 -2.32
C GLU A 322 -8.06 -10.74 -2.81
N PHE A 323 -7.44 -9.80 -2.11
CA PHE A 323 -7.35 -8.41 -2.57
C PHE A 323 -6.73 -8.31 -3.96
N ALA A 324 -5.57 -8.95 -4.19
CA ALA A 324 -4.89 -8.91 -5.48
C ALA A 324 -5.75 -9.52 -6.60
N ARG A 325 -6.44 -10.63 -6.32
CA ARG A 325 -7.34 -11.28 -7.28
C ARG A 325 -8.50 -10.36 -7.65
N ASP A 326 -9.19 -9.81 -6.66
CA ASP A 326 -10.32 -8.91 -6.88
C ASP A 326 -9.93 -7.68 -7.71
N VAL A 327 -8.76 -7.11 -7.41
CA VAL A 327 -8.24 -5.96 -8.17
C VAL A 327 -8.00 -6.33 -9.63
N VAL A 328 -7.31 -7.43 -9.88
CA VAL A 328 -6.95 -7.86 -11.24
C VAL A 328 -8.20 -8.24 -12.04
N GLU A 329 -9.13 -8.98 -11.44
CA GLU A 329 -10.38 -9.40 -12.10
C GLU A 329 -11.26 -8.20 -12.46
N VAL A 330 -11.54 -7.30 -11.50
CA VAL A 330 -12.44 -6.15 -11.73
C VAL A 330 -11.89 -5.23 -12.82
N VAL A 331 -10.61 -4.90 -12.78
CA VAL A 331 -10.00 -4.01 -13.80
C VAL A 331 -9.87 -4.74 -15.14
N GLY A 332 -9.45 -6.00 -15.14
CA GLY A 332 -9.30 -6.81 -16.34
C GLY A 332 -10.62 -7.01 -17.09
N ASP A 333 -11.67 -7.40 -16.38
CA ASP A 333 -13.01 -7.58 -16.96
C ASP A 333 -13.53 -6.26 -17.56
N MET A 334 -13.32 -5.14 -16.84
CA MET A 334 -13.76 -3.82 -17.32
C MET A 334 -13.02 -3.42 -18.60
N CYS A 335 -11.68 -3.53 -18.60
CA CYS A 335 -10.88 -3.18 -19.76
C CYS A 335 -11.18 -4.08 -20.96
N THR A 336 -11.31 -5.39 -20.77
CA THR A 336 -11.66 -6.36 -21.81
C THR A 336 -13.05 -6.06 -22.39
N LYS A 337 -14.06 -5.84 -21.53
CA LYS A 337 -15.43 -5.53 -21.94
C LYS A 337 -15.53 -4.30 -22.83
N TYR A 338 -14.72 -3.28 -22.55
CA TYR A 338 -14.77 -2.00 -23.27
C TYR A 338 -13.63 -1.83 -24.28
N GLU A 339 -12.85 -2.88 -24.53
CA GLU A 339 -11.76 -2.94 -25.52
C GLU A 339 -10.72 -1.83 -25.33
N VAL A 340 -10.33 -1.57 -24.06
CA VAL A 340 -9.27 -0.61 -23.72
C VAL A 340 -8.04 -1.33 -23.17
N PRO A 341 -6.83 -0.76 -23.31
CA PRO A 341 -5.61 -1.36 -22.76
C PRO A 341 -5.68 -1.55 -21.24
N HIS A 342 -5.18 -2.69 -20.76
CA HIS A 342 -5.05 -2.97 -19.35
C HIS A 342 -3.97 -2.08 -18.72
N PRO A 343 -4.24 -1.30 -17.67
CA PRO A 343 -3.25 -0.44 -17.03
C PRO A 343 -2.21 -1.22 -16.22
N THR A 344 -1.09 -0.59 -15.93
CA THR A 344 -0.28 -0.95 -14.78
C THR A 344 -1.08 -0.65 -13.52
N LEU A 345 -1.28 -1.66 -12.67
CA LEU A 345 -1.95 -1.52 -11.38
C LEU A 345 -0.96 -1.04 -10.33
N VAL A 346 -1.32 -0.01 -9.59
CA VAL A 346 -0.50 0.54 -8.50
C VAL A 346 -1.28 0.53 -7.20
N THR A 347 -0.63 0.18 -6.09
CA THR A 347 -1.13 0.38 -4.74
C THR A 347 -0.12 1.11 -3.88
N GLU A 348 -0.59 2.04 -3.04
CA GLU A 348 0.21 2.76 -2.06
C GLU A 348 0.10 2.09 -0.68
N SER A 349 0.53 0.84 -0.59
CA SER A 349 0.29 -0.06 0.55
C SER A 349 1.31 0.16 1.68
N GLY A 350 1.27 1.30 2.37
CA GLY A 350 2.19 1.60 3.46
C GLY A 350 1.97 0.76 4.72
N ARG A 351 0.76 0.81 5.29
CA ARG A 351 0.37 0.08 6.50
C ARG A 351 0.65 -1.42 6.39
N ALA A 352 0.22 -2.04 5.31
CA ALA A 352 0.37 -3.49 5.09
C ALA A 352 1.85 -3.93 5.03
N VAL A 353 2.76 -3.03 4.66
CA VAL A 353 4.20 -3.31 4.61
C VAL A 353 4.85 -3.19 5.98
N VAL A 354 4.52 -2.14 6.77
CA VAL A 354 5.24 -1.84 8.01
C VAL A 354 4.55 -2.32 9.30
N ALA A 355 3.37 -2.95 9.23
CA ALA A 355 2.60 -3.28 10.42
C ALA A 355 3.30 -4.27 11.37
N TYR A 356 4.03 -5.24 10.83
CA TYR A 356 4.59 -6.36 11.60
C TYR A 356 6.09 -6.23 11.92
N TYR A 357 6.79 -5.24 11.36
CA TYR A 357 8.25 -5.22 11.38
C TYR A 357 8.89 -4.79 12.71
N SER A 358 8.09 -4.29 13.66
CA SER A 358 8.60 -3.77 14.93
C SER A 358 7.81 -4.30 16.14
N VAL A 359 8.52 -4.52 17.22
CA VAL A 359 8.00 -4.94 18.52
C VAL A 359 8.59 -4.10 19.63
#